data_38de4a7655d3d522de69df9d3b714955
#
_entry.id   38de4a7655d3d522de69df9d3b714955
#
_cell.length_a   1.000
_cell.length_b   1.000
_cell.length_c   1.000
_cell.angle_alpha   90.00
_cell.angle_beta   90.00
_cell.angle_gamma   90.00
#
_symmetry.space_group_name_H-M   'P 1'
#
loop_
_entity.id
_entity.type
_entity.pdbx_description
1 polymer ?
#
loop_
_entity_poly.entity_id
_entity_poly.type
_entity_poly.pdbx_seq_one_letter_code
_entity_poly.pdbx_strand_id
1 'polypeptide(L)'
;NIDKVLESVIEEIPCPKGDENAPLKALIFDCVYDNYKGVLILVRIFDGKVRVGSKIKMFQTKDKVFDVTEVGIFAPEMRQTDSLSAGDVGYIAASIKTVSDTKVGDTITTADNPAAEALKGYKDVLPMVYCGIYPADGSKYNDLKDALEKLKLNDAALVYEPDTSVALGFGFRCGFLGLLHMEIIQERLEREFDLDLVTTAPSVSYKVYTTDGRVLEIDNPTKLPPVTNIEHMEEPIVNAFIYSPPEYVGSIMELCQEKRGVFTDMTYVDTKRVRIHYEMPLNEIIYDFFDTLKSRTRGYASLDYEIK
;
A
#
# COMPACT_ATOMS: atom_id res chain seq x y z
N ASN A 1 -21.46 30.70 -2.18
CA ASN A 1 -21.76 29.37 -1.62
C ASN A 1 -20.54 28.68 -0.96
N ILE A 2 -19.29 29.16 -1.24
CA ILE A 2 -18.08 28.59 -0.60
C ILE A 2 -18.07 28.94 0.89
N ASP A 3 -18.40 30.20 1.24
CA ASP A 3 -18.43 30.67 2.63
C ASP A 3 -19.38 29.81 3.49
N LYS A 4 -20.56 29.46 2.93
CA LYS A 4 -21.51 28.58 3.63
C LYS A 4 -20.96 27.17 3.88
N VAL A 5 -20.14 26.64 2.96
CA VAL A 5 -19.49 25.33 3.16
C VAL A 5 -18.45 25.42 4.29
N LEU A 6 -17.68 26.52 4.32
CA LEU A 6 -16.71 26.75 5.40
C LEU A 6 -17.39 26.95 6.75
N GLU A 7 -18.50 27.67 6.78
CA GLU A 7 -19.31 27.84 7.99
C GLU A 7 -19.87 26.50 8.49
N SER A 8 -20.46 25.65 7.60
CA SER A 8 -20.93 24.32 7.96
C SER A 8 -19.81 23.43 8.49
N VAL A 9 -18.60 23.51 7.89
CA VAL A 9 -17.43 22.76 8.40
C VAL A 9 -17.08 23.17 9.83
N ILE A 10 -17.12 24.47 10.14
CA ILE A 10 -16.79 25.01 11.47
C ILE A 10 -17.88 24.63 12.48
N GLU A 11 -19.14 24.66 12.09
CA GLU A 11 -20.28 24.42 12.99
C GLU A 11 -20.58 22.94 13.21
N GLU A 12 -20.45 22.11 12.16
CA GLU A 12 -20.90 20.71 12.19
C GLU A 12 -19.79 19.71 12.51
N ILE A 13 -18.51 20.02 12.21
CA ILE A 13 -17.40 19.10 12.49
C ILE A 13 -16.91 19.32 13.93
N PRO A 14 -17.00 18.30 14.80
CA PRO A 14 -16.56 18.43 16.18
C PRO A 14 -15.04 18.61 16.26
N CYS A 15 -14.57 19.40 17.24
CA CYS A 15 -13.16 19.53 17.54
C CYS A 15 -12.53 18.18 17.88
N PRO A 16 -11.23 17.99 17.57
CA PRO A 16 -10.50 16.80 18.00
C PRO A 16 -10.64 16.58 19.52
N LYS A 17 -10.86 15.33 19.91
CA LYS A 17 -10.91 14.92 21.30
C LYS A 17 -9.52 14.50 21.74
N GLY A 18 -9.16 14.74 23.00
CA GLY A 18 -7.89 14.30 23.59
C GLY A 18 -7.63 15.02 24.92
N ASP A 19 -6.75 14.45 25.74
CA ASP A 19 -6.30 15.04 27.01
C ASP A 19 -4.80 15.35 26.90
N GLU A 20 -4.46 16.64 26.97
CA GLU A 20 -3.06 17.11 26.92
C GLU A 20 -2.22 16.65 28.13
N ASN A 21 -2.85 16.31 29.24
CA ASN A 21 -2.19 15.89 30.47
C ASN A 21 -2.03 14.37 30.57
N ALA A 22 -2.65 13.63 29.67
CA ALA A 22 -2.50 12.16 29.61
C ALA A 22 -1.12 11.76 29.06
N PRO A 23 -0.71 10.50 29.24
CA PRO A 23 0.47 9.96 28.55
C PRO A 23 0.36 10.10 27.04
N LEU A 24 1.48 10.46 26.40
CA LEU A 24 1.52 10.67 24.95
C LEU A 24 1.04 9.43 24.19
N LYS A 25 0.07 9.64 23.30
CA LYS A 25 -0.36 8.71 22.26
C LYS A 25 -0.40 9.44 20.92
N ALA A 26 0.58 9.19 20.07
CA ALA A 26 0.64 9.74 18.72
C ALA A 26 0.63 8.60 17.69
N LEU A 27 -0.26 8.68 16.72
CA LEU A 27 -0.34 7.71 15.62
C LEU A 27 0.55 8.15 14.47
N ILE A 28 1.42 7.28 14.01
CA ILE A 28 2.21 7.47 12.80
C ILE A 28 1.29 7.20 11.60
N PHE A 29 1.06 8.19 10.76
CA PHE A 29 0.26 7.98 9.54
C PHE A 29 1.10 8.04 8.27
N ASP A 30 2.31 8.59 8.32
CA ASP A 30 3.27 8.59 7.22
C ASP A 30 4.69 8.82 7.74
N CYS A 31 5.70 8.52 6.91
CA CYS A 31 7.11 8.79 7.18
C CYS A 31 7.77 9.30 5.91
N VAL A 32 8.64 10.30 6.02
CA VAL A 32 9.41 10.85 4.91
C VAL A 32 10.90 10.77 5.25
N TYR A 33 11.71 10.35 4.32
CA TYR A 33 13.15 10.39 4.50
C TYR A 33 13.70 11.72 4.00
N ASP A 34 14.32 12.48 4.91
CA ASP A 34 15.04 13.71 4.61
C ASP A 34 16.55 13.43 4.70
N ASN A 35 17.31 13.87 3.68
CA ASN A 35 18.76 13.60 3.61
C ASN A 35 19.56 14.28 4.75
N TYR A 36 19.02 15.32 5.37
CA TYR A 36 19.67 16.08 6.44
C TYR A 36 19.14 15.72 7.83
N LYS A 37 17.84 15.50 7.96
CA LYS A 37 17.15 15.27 9.23
C LYS A 37 16.93 13.77 9.53
N GLY A 38 17.16 12.89 8.56
CA GLY A 38 16.84 11.47 8.65
C GLY A 38 15.35 11.19 8.48
N VAL A 39 14.80 10.27 9.24
CA VAL A 39 13.37 9.92 9.17
C VAL A 39 12.54 11.01 9.85
N LEU A 40 11.68 11.67 9.07
CA LEU A 40 10.62 12.56 9.55
C LEU A 40 9.36 11.72 9.71
N ILE A 41 8.81 11.70 10.91
CA ILE A 41 7.60 10.94 11.22
C ILE A 41 6.41 11.89 11.22
N LEU A 42 5.42 11.64 10.37
CA LEU A 42 4.18 12.39 10.32
C LEU A 42 3.19 11.76 11.31
N VAL A 43 2.68 12.58 12.23
CA VAL A 43 1.90 12.10 13.36
C VAL A 43 0.63 12.89 13.58
N ARG A 44 -0.39 12.19 14.08
CA ARG A 44 -1.53 12.79 14.76
C ARG A 44 -1.44 12.52 16.25
N ILE A 45 -1.48 13.57 17.06
CA ILE A 45 -1.49 13.44 18.52
C ILE A 45 -2.93 13.18 18.97
N PHE A 46 -3.15 12.06 19.64
CA PHE A 46 -4.44 11.70 20.24
C PHE A 46 -4.54 12.16 21.67
N ASP A 47 -3.51 11.88 22.47
CA ASP A 47 -3.41 12.29 23.88
C ASP A 47 -1.99 12.76 24.20
N GLY A 48 -1.86 13.57 25.22
CA GLY A 48 -0.57 14.04 25.71
C GLY A 48 0.04 15.14 24.87
N LYS A 49 1.34 15.31 25.06
CA LYS A 49 2.15 16.34 24.42
C LYS A 49 3.57 15.85 24.13
N VAL A 50 4.11 16.25 23.00
CA VAL A 50 5.52 16.03 22.63
C VAL A 50 6.20 17.34 22.33
N ARG A 51 7.47 17.47 22.73
CA ARG A 51 8.29 18.68 22.50
C ARG A 51 9.73 18.29 22.15
N VAL A 52 10.49 19.25 21.66
CA VAL A 52 11.92 19.09 21.46
C VAL A 52 12.61 18.68 22.77
N GLY A 53 13.49 17.68 22.69
CA GLY A 53 14.15 17.07 23.86
C GLY A 53 13.35 15.98 24.57
N SER A 54 12.10 15.71 24.17
CA SER A 54 11.37 14.54 24.68
C SER A 54 12.05 13.25 24.25
N LYS A 55 12.03 12.25 25.12
CA LYS A 55 12.46 10.89 24.77
C LYS A 55 11.23 10.07 24.40
N ILE A 56 11.20 9.59 23.17
CA ILE A 56 10.08 8.82 22.65
C ILE A 56 10.47 7.37 22.38
N LYS A 57 9.49 6.50 22.42
CA LYS A 57 9.57 5.10 21.99
C LYS A 57 8.33 4.72 21.18
N MET A 58 8.47 3.71 20.35
CA MET A 58 7.39 3.12 19.56
C MET A 58 6.92 1.83 20.21
N PHE A 59 5.65 1.49 20.03
CA PHE A 59 5.10 0.28 20.62
C PHE A 59 5.64 -1.01 19.99
N GLN A 60 5.96 -0.98 18.68
CA GLN A 60 6.52 -2.15 17.99
C GLN A 60 8.01 -2.33 18.26
N THR A 61 8.77 -1.25 18.39
CA THR A 61 10.21 -1.24 18.71
C THR A 61 10.47 -0.92 20.18
N LYS A 62 9.97 -1.77 21.08
CA LYS A 62 9.87 -1.53 22.53
C LYS A 62 11.19 -1.15 23.24
N ASP A 63 12.34 -1.61 22.73
CA ASP A 63 13.63 -1.46 23.39
C ASP A 63 14.45 -0.25 22.93
N LYS A 64 13.94 0.50 21.92
CA LYS A 64 14.64 1.66 21.38
C LYS A 64 13.99 2.96 21.86
N VAL A 65 14.82 3.86 22.35
CA VAL A 65 14.45 5.22 22.75
C VAL A 65 15.11 6.20 21.80
N PHE A 66 14.35 7.18 21.35
CA PHE A 66 14.81 8.20 20.41
C PHE A 66 14.64 9.58 21.01
N ASP A 67 15.62 10.45 20.80
CA ASP A 67 15.54 11.84 21.22
C ASP A 67 14.88 12.69 20.15
N VAL A 68 13.83 13.43 20.51
CA VAL A 68 13.14 14.36 19.61
C VAL A 68 14.01 15.59 19.41
N THR A 69 14.42 15.80 18.15
CA THR A 69 15.29 16.94 17.77
C THR A 69 14.49 18.12 17.25
N GLU A 70 13.33 17.86 16.63
CA GLU A 70 12.45 18.87 16.08
C GLU A 70 11.00 18.40 16.07
N VAL A 71 10.05 19.33 16.27
CA VAL A 71 8.62 19.11 16.04
C VAL A 71 8.07 20.29 15.27
N GLY A 72 7.02 20.07 14.48
CA GLY A 72 6.40 21.13 13.68
C GLY A 72 5.14 20.71 12.96
N ILE A 73 4.56 21.65 12.25
CA ILE A 73 3.34 21.51 11.45
C ILE A 73 3.61 21.86 9.98
N PHE A 74 2.65 21.53 9.11
CA PHE A 74 2.65 21.96 7.71
C PHE A 74 1.66 23.13 7.52
N ALA A 75 2.15 24.29 6.98
CA ALA A 75 1.35 25.51 6.80
C ALA A 75 1.79 26.37 5.58
N PRO A 76 1.61 25.95 4.31
CA PRO A 76 1.72 24.61 3.73
C PRO A 76 3.13 24.03 3.85
N GLU A 77 4.15 24.87 3.96
CA GLU A 77 5.54 24.48 4.17
C GLU A 77 5.75 23.97 5.62
N MET A 78 6.82 23.22 5.82
CA MET A 78 7.24 22.76 7.14
C MET A 78 7.54 23.96 8.04
N ARG A 79 6.83 24.08 9.15
CA ARG A 79 7.00 25.12 10.14
C ARG A 79 7.28 24.50 11.51
N GLN A 80 8.46 24.77 12.04
CA GLN A 80 8.86 24.34 13.37
C GLN A 80 7.97 25.00 14.45
N THR A 81 7.65 24.20 15.46
CA THR A 81 6.90 24.64 16.66
C THR A 81 7.61 24.16 17.93
N ASP A 82 7.23 24.69 19.09
CA ASP A 82 7.82 24.28 20.36
C ASP A 82 7.32 22.89 20.80
N SER A 83 6.09 22.57 20.45
CA SER A 83 5.43 21.31 20.84
C SER A 83 4.25 20.98 19.95
N LEU A 84 3.83 19.71 19.97
CA LEU A 84 2.55 19.22 19.46
C LEU A 84 1.75 18.65 20.64
N SER A 85 0.46 18.96 20.71
CA SER A 85 -0.47 18.53 21.76
C SER A 85 -1.66 17.75 21.19
N ALA A 86 -2.45 17.17 22.07
CA ALA A 86 -3.67 16.44 21.71
C ALA A 86 -4.54 17.19 20.71
N GLY A 87 -4.85 16.57 19.59
CA GLY A 87 -5.57 17.14 18.44
C GLY A 87 -4.69 17.64 17.31
N ASP A 88 -3.42 17.91 17.55
CA ASP A 88 -2.50 18.40 16.53
C ASP A 88 -2.12 17.31 15.51
N VAL A 89 -1.91 17.75 14.26
CA VAL A 89 -1.28 16.97 13.19
C VAL A 89 0.00 17.70 12.78
N GLY A 90 1.11 16.95 12.77
CA GLY A 90 2.40 17.55 12.46
C GLY A 90 3.47 16.50 12.21
N TYR A 91 4.72 16.91 12.33
CA TYR A 91 5.86 16.03 12.16
C TYR A 91 6.78 16.03 13.38
N ILE A 92 7.46 14.92 13.57
CA ILE A 92 8.50 14.72 14.57
C ILE A 92 9.77 14.30 13.84
N ALA A 93 10.86 15.04 14.03
CA ALA A 93 12.20 14.57 13.72
C ALA A 93 12.81 14.01 15.01
N ALA A 94 13.28 12.79 14.94
CA ALA A 94 13.99 12.14 16.01
C ALA A 94 15.27 11.53 15.44
N SER A 95 16.24 11.23 16.32
CA SER A 95 17.54 10.69 15.86
C SER A 95 17.44 9.25 15.32
N ILE A 96 16.47 9.01 14.42
CA ILE A 96 16.20 7.71 13.81
C ILE A 96 17.01 7.59 12.53
N LYS A 97 17.97 6.67 12.53
CA LYS A 97 18.88 6.43 11.40
C LYS A 97 18.43 5.27 10.52
N THR A 98 17.66 4.36 11.07
CA THR A 98 17.25 3.13 10.40
C THR A 98 15.76 3.19 10.07
N VAL A 99 15.46 3.09 8.79
CA VAL A 99 14.10 3.12 8.22
C VAL A 99 13.18 2.10 8.88
N SER A 100 13.68 0.89 9.14
CA SER A 100 12.92 -0.20 9.74
C SER A 100 12.54 0.03 11.21
N ASP A 101 13.01 1.11 11.84
CA ASP A 101 12.66 1.44 13.22
C ASP A 101 11.34 2.21 13.33
N THR A 102 10.76 2.60 12.20
CA THR A 102 9.46 3.25 12.12
C THR A 102 8.51 2.45 11.22
N LYS A 103 7.26 2.34 11.61
CA LYS A 103 6.21 1.71 10.80
C LYS A 103 4.96 2.59 10.82
N VAL A 104 4.40 2.84 9.65
CA VAL A 104 3.09 3.52 9.53
C VAL A 104 2.04 2.69 10.26
N GLY A 105 1.20 3.35 11.06
CA GLY A 105 0.23 2.71 11.95
C GLY A 105 0.74 2.38 13.35
N ASP A 106 2.05 2.59 13.64
CA ASP A 106 2.54 2.42 15.00
C ASP A 106 2.20 3.61 15.90
N THR A 107 2.29 3.40 17.21
CA THR A 107 2.01 4.40 18.23
C THR A 107 3.29 4.87 18.88
N ILE A 108 3.48 6.18 18.93
CA ILE A 108 4.55 6.84 19.68
C ILE A 108 4.06 7.19 21.07
N THR A 109 4.90 6.93 22.06
CA THR A 109 4.70 7.35 23.45
C THR A 109 6.01 7.90 24.04
N THR A 110 5.94 8.60 25.20
CA THR A 110 7.15 9.03 25.89
C THR A 110 7.78 7.88 26.67
N ALA A 111 9.11 7.89 26.79
CA ALA A 111 9.84 6.82 27.48
C ALA A 111 9.68 6.87 29.00
N ASP A 112 9.56 8.06 29.57
CA ASP A 112 9.45 8.35 31.00
C ASP A 112 8.02 8.14 31.54
N ASN A 113 6.99 8.39 30.72
CA ASN A 113 5.58 8.17 31.09
C ASN A 113 4.84 7.48 29.92
N PRO A 114 5.09 6.19 29.71
CA PRO A 114 4.52 5.49 28.55
C PRO A 114 3.02 5.24 28.72
N ALA A 115 2.29 5.34 27.61
CA ALA A 115 0.91 4.92 27.55
C ALA A 115 0.78 3.41 27.78
N ALA A 116 -0.32 3.00 28.39
CA ALA A 116 -0.56 1.59 28.75
C ALA A 116 -0.84 0.71 27.52
N GLU A 117 -1.42 1.27 26.48
CA GLU A 117 -1.85 0.57 25.28
C GLU A 117 -1.57 1.38 24.01
N ALA A 118 -1.30 0.69 22.91
CA ALA A 118 -1.18 1.30 21.59
C ALA A 118 -2.56 1.77 21.08
N LEU A 119 -2.53 2.75 20.19
CA LEU A 119 -3.70 3.10 19.37
C LEU A 119 -4.01 1.94 18.40
N LYS A 120 -5.28 1.85 18.00
CA LYS A 120 -5.67 0.95 16.91
C LYS A 120 -5.01 1.44 15.61
N GLY A 121 -3.94 0.75 15.22
CA GLY A 121 -3.20 1.04 14.00
C GLY A 121 -3.97 0.64 12.73
N TYR A 122 -3.27 0.71 11.60
CA TYR A 122 -3.81 0.24 10.32
C TYR A 122 -3.72 -1.28 10.24
N LYS A 123 -4.64 -1.90 9.48
CA LYS A 123 -4.56 -3.33 9.18
C LYS A 123 -3.40 -3.58 8.20
N ASP A 124 -2.60 -4.59 8.47
CA ASP A 124 -1.65 -5.08 7.49
C ASP A 124 -2.42 -5.66 6.30
N VAL A 125 -2.12 -5.18 5.11
CA VAL A 125 -2.72 -5.65 3.87
C VAL A 125 -1.69 -6.52 3.16
N LEU A 126 -2.12 -7.71 2.74
CA LEU A 126 -1.25 -8.64 2.01
C LEU A 126 -1.18 -8.26 0.54
N PRO A 127 0.01 -8.34 -0.10
CA PRO A 127 0.16 -8.15 -1.53
C PRO A 127 -0.61 -9.22 -2.31
N MET A 128 -1.11 -8.84 -3.47
CA MET A 128 -1.91 -9.70 -4.34
C MET A 128 -1.31 -9.88 -5.72
N VAL A 129 -0.55 -8.89 -6.17
CA VAL A 129 0.11 -8.86 -7.47
C VAL A 129 1.61 -8.83 -7.23
N TYR A 130 2.33 -9.66 -7.92
CA TYR A 130 3.79 -9.77 -7.82
C TYR A 130 4.42 -9.57 -9.18
N CYS A 131 5.51 -8.78 -9.25
CA CYS A 131 6.36 -8.73 -10.42
C CYS A 131 7.83 -8.63 -10.03
N GLY A 132 8.72 -9.02 -10.93
CA GLY A 132 10.15 -8.75 -10.81
C GLY A 132 10.46 -7.36 -11.32
N ILE A 133 11.24 -6.59 -10.56
CA ILE A 133 11.77 -5.28 -10.94
C ILE A 133 13.29 -5.38 -11.01
N TYR A 134 13.85 -5.06 -12.15
CA TYR A 134 15.28 -5.15 -12.42
C TYR A 134 15.78 -3.81 -12.97
N PRO A 135 16.97 -3.34 -12.56
CA PRO A 135 17.55 -2.17 -13.20
C PRO A 135 17.98 -2.55 -14.63
N ALA A 136 17.72 -1.68 -15.60
CA ALA A 136 18.15 -1.87 -16.98
C ALA A 136 19.70 -1.94 -17.09
N ASP A 137 20.38 -1.18 -16.24
CA ASP A 137 21.84 -1.28 -15.99
C ASP A 137 22.08 -2.01 -14.67
N GLY A 138 22.64 -3.22 -14.74
CA GLY A 138 22.92 -4.07 -13.58
C GLY A 138 23.84 -3.43 -12.53
N SER A 139 24.62 -2.40 -12.88
CA SER A 139 25.45 -1.65 -11.94
C SER A 139 24.60 -0.84 -10.93
N LYS A 140 23.36 -0.51 -11.27
CA LYS A 140 22.39 0.23 -10.43
C LYS A 140 21.59 -0.65 -9.46
N TYR A 141 21.97 -1.91 -9.24
CA TYR A 141 21.27 -2.80 -8.28
C TYR A 141 21.19 -2.21 -6.86
N ASN A 142 22.30 -1.63 -6.36
CA ASN A 142 22.30 -1.03 -5.03
C ASN A 142 21.44 0.24 -4.96
N ASP A 143 21.40 1.03 -6.04
CA ASP A 143 20.56 2.23 -6.12
C ASP A 143 19.08 1.84 -6.07
N LEU A 144 18.69 0.77 -6.79
CA LEU A 144 17.34 0.22 -6.74
C LEU A 144 16.99 -0.29 -5.34
N LYS A 145 17.92 -0.97 -4.67
CA LYS A 145 17.73 -1.43 -3.29
C LYS A 145 17.45 -0.26 -2.34
N ASP A 146 18.29 0.77 -2.39
CA ASP A 146 18.16 1.95 -1.53
C ASP A 146 16.85 2.72 -1.82
N ALA A 147 16.46 2.78 -3.09
CA ALA A 147 15.17 3.37 -3.50
C ALA A 147 13.98 2.61 -2.93
N LEU A 148 13.97 1.28 -3.04
CA LEU A 148 12.91 0.43 -2.46
C LEU A 148 12.85 0.55 -0.94
N GLU A 149 13.99 0.62 -0.25
CA GLU A 149 14.05 0.85 1.20
C GLU A 149 13.42 2.19 1.59
N LYS A 150 13.69 3.26 0.82
CA LYS A 150 13.09 4.58 1.05
C LYS A 150 11.58 4.59 0.75
N LEU A 151 11.15 3.96 -0.35
CA LEU A 151 9.73 3.86 -0.69
C LEU A 151 8.93 3.10 0.36
N LYS A 152 9.49 2.04 0.93
CA LYS A 152 8.84 1.24 1.98
C LYS A 152 8.53 2.03 3.25
N LEU A 153 9.21 3.16 3.49
CA LEU A 153 8.86 4.08 4.58
C LEU A 153 7.45 4.64 4.46
N ASN A 154 7.10 5.03 3.24
CA ASN A 154 5.83 5.68 2.93
C ASN A 154 4.76 4.68 2.52
N ASP A 155 5.17 3.46 2.15
CA ASP A 155 4.29 2.42 1.65
C ASP A 155 4.50 1.12 2.41
N ALA A 156 3.72 0.96 3.49
CA ALA A 156 3.77 -0.24 4.32
C ALA A 156 3.31 -1.51 3.58
N ALA A 157 2.57 -1.35 2.48
CA ALA A 157 2.05 -2.46 1.68
C ALA A 157 3.09 -2.99 0.67
N LEU A 158 4.12 -2.20 0.34
CA LEU A 158 5.20 -2.64 -0.53
C LEU A 158 6.04 -3.72 0.16
N VAL A 159 6.06 -4.90 -0.43
CA VAL A 159 6.92 -6.02 -0.01
C VAL A 159 7.90 -6.31 -1.13
N TYR A 160 9.16 -6.54 -0.81
CA TYR A 160 10.16 -6.94 -1.79
C TYR A 160 11.18 -7.90 -1.19
N GLU A 161 11.68 -8.80 -2.03
CA GLU A 161 12.76 -9.73 -1.73
C GLU A 161 13.77 -9.75 -2.89
N PRO A 162 15.06 -10.01 -2.64
CA PRO A 162 16.04 -10.17 -3.71
C PRO A 162 15.62 -11.27 -4.68
N ASP A 163 15.77 -11.01 -5.97
CA ASP A 163 15.49 -11.96 -7.04
C ASP A 163 16.61 -11.96 -8.07
N THR A 164 16.74 -13.07 -8.80
CA THR A 164 17.78 -13.22 -9.82
C THR A 164 17.17 -13.86 -11.07
N SER A 165 17.28 -13.17 -12.18
CA SER A 165 16.90 -13.65 -13.49
C SER A 165 18.13 -14.00 -14.32
N VAL A 166 18.10 -15.12 -15.03
CA VAL A 166 19.18 -15.50 -15.97
C VAL A 166 19.33 -14.46 -17.08
N ALA A 167 18.23 -13.85 -17.52
CA ALA A 167 18.22 -12.86 -18.60
C ALA A 167 18.47 -11.43 -18.14
N LEU A 168 17.98 -11.06 -16.93
CA LEU A 168 17.96 -9.66 -16.46
C LEU A 168 18.98 -9.40 -15.32
N GLY A 169 19.63 -10.44 -14.80
CA GLY A 169 20.58 -10.31 -13.70
C GLY A 169 19.91 -10.19 -12.34
N PHE A 170 20.50 -9.37 -11.46
CA PHE A 170 20.02 -9.17 -10.09
C PHE A 170 18.94 -8.07 -10.05
N GLY A 171 17.89 -8.31 -9.29
CA GLY A 171 16.78 -7.40 -9.08
C GLY A 171 16.00 -7.77 -7.82
N PHE A 172 14.73 -7.38 -7.81
CA PHE A 172 13.84 -7.63 -6.68
C PHE A 172 12.50 -8.14 -7.17
N ARG A 173 11.98 -9.16 -6.48
CA ARG A 173 10.59 -9.55 -6.61
C ARG A 173 9.77 -8.71 -5.64
N CYS A 174 8.84 -7.93 -6.20
CA CYS A 174 8.03 -6.98 -5.45
C CYS A 174 6.57 -7.45 -5.42
N GLY A 175 5.93 -7.26 -4.25
CA GLY A 175 4.51 -7.52 -4.05
C GLY A 175 3.74 -6.22 -3.86
N PHE A 176 2.56 -6.12 -4.49
CA PHE A 176 1.71 -4.94 -4.58
C PHE A 176 0.27 -5.27 -4.26
N LEU A 177 -0.51 -4.26 -3.84
CA LEU A 177 -1.95 -4.40 -3.58
C LEU A 177 -2.77 -4.66 -4.85
N GLY A 178 -2.27 -4.21 -6.00
CA GLY A 178 -2.90 -4.34 -7.29
C GLY A 178 -2.08 -3.64 -8.37
N LEU A 179 -2.59 -3.61 -9.60
CA LEU A 179 -1.91 -3.00 -10.76
C LEU A 179 -1.59 -1.53 -10.56
N LEU A 180 -2.56 -0.73 -10.13
CA LEU A 180 -2.36 0.70 -9.91
C LEU A 180 -1.25 0.97 -8.89
N HIS A 181 -1.19 0.17 -7.82
CA HIS A 181 -0.11 0.28 -6.84
C HIS A 181 1.25 -0.04 -7.48
N MET A 182 1.32 -1.08 -8.31
CA MET A 182 2.53 -1.45 -9.05
C MET A 182 3.00 -0.33 -9.97
N GLU A 183 2.09 0.25 -10.77
CA GLU A 183 2.39 1.37 -11.68
C GLU A 183 2.89 2.60 -10.94
N ILE A 184 2.25 2.96 -9.81
CA ILE A 184 2.67 4.10 -8.97
C ILE A 184 4.08 3.87 -8.42
N ILE A 185 4.39 2.69 -7.89
CA ILE A 185 5.72 2.39 -7.36
C ILE A 185 6.77 2.42 -8.47
N GLN A 186 6.47 1.84 -9.64
CA GLN A 186 7.36 1.88 -10.78
C GLN A 186 7.65 3.33 -11.22
N GLU A 187 6.60 4.12 -11.40
CA GLU A 187 6.74 5.53 -11.81
C GLU A 187 7.53 6.36 -10.77
N ARG A 188 7.33 6.09 -9.48
CA ARG A 188 8.12 6.73 -8.41
C ARG A 188 9.60 6.34 -8.46
N LEU A 189 9.91 5.05 -8.67
CA LEU A 189 11.29 4.59 -8.83
C LEU A 189 11.98 5.26 -10.02
N GLU A 190 11.28 5.41 -11.14
CA GLU A 190 11.80 6.05 -12.34
C GLU A 190 11.98 7.56 -12.16
N ARG A 191 10.99 8.28 -11.60
CA ARG A 191 11.01 9.75 -11.52
C ARG A 191 11.73 10.30 -10.30
N GLU A 192 11.57 9.69 -9.12
CA GLU A 192 12.16 10.21 -7.89
C GLU A 192 13.61 9.76 -7.71
N PHE A 193 13.98 8.59 -8.27
CA PHE A 193 15.29 7.98 -8.08
C PHE A 193 16.11 7.85 -9.35
N ASP A 194 15.59 8.33 -10.49
CA ASP A 194 16.28 8.32 -11.81
C ASP A 194 16.77 6.91 -12.20
N LEU A 195 15.89 5.93 -12.07
CA LEU A 195 16.16 4.53 -12.36
C LEU A 195 15.46 4.12 -13.66
N ASP A 196 16.24 3.56 -14.60
CA ASP A 196 15.67 2.84 -15.74
C ASP A 196 15.36 1.40 -15.33
N LEU A 197 14.11 0.96 -15.45
CA LEU A 197 13.64 -0.31 -14.93
C LEU A 197 13.12 -1.23 -16.02
N VAL A 198 13.34 -2.53 -15.82
CA VAL A 198 12.69 -3.61 -16.57
C VAL A 198 11.80 -4.38 -15.60
N THR A 199 10.51 -4.43 -15.90
CA THR A 199 9.53 -5.19 -15.10
C THR A 199 9.13 -6.46 -15.81
N THR A 200 8.95 -7.54 -15.05
CA THR A 200 8.35 -8.77 -15.60
C THR A 200 6.84 -8.66 -15.65
N ALA A 201 6.18 -9.52 -16.42
CA ALA A 201 4.73 -9.61 -16.39
C ALA A 201 4.23 -9.86 -14.95
N PRO A 202 3.16 -9.16 -14.52
CA PRO A 202 2.59 -9.37 -13.20
C PRO A 202 2.02 -10.78 -13.07
N SER A 203 2.09 -11.32 -11.86
CA SER A 203 1.56 -12.64 -11.48
C SER A 203 0.86 -12.56 -10.12
N VAL A 204 0.07 -13.59 -9.82
CA VAL A 204 -0.61 -13.73 -8.52
C VAL A 204 0.08 -14.80 -7.67
N SER A 205 -0.23 -14.83 -6.37
CA SER A 205 0.17 -15.93 -5.50
C SER A 205 -0.81 -17.10 -5.63
N TYR A 206 -0.28 -18.32 -5.75
CA TYR A 206 -1.03 -19.56 -5.80
C TYR A 206 -0.85 -20.34 -4.49
N LYS A 207 -1.90 -20.98 -4.02
CA LYS A 207 -1.79 -21.99 -2.95
C LYS A 207 -1.59 -23.36 -3.57
N VAL A 208 -0.45 -23.98 -3.24
CA VAL A 208 -0.08 -25.32 -3.74
C VAL A 208 -0.19 -26.31 -2.59
N TYR A 209 -1.08 -27.26 -2.75
CA TYR A 209 -1.25 -28.37 -1.82
C TYR A 209 -0.37 -29.53 -2.26
N THR A 210 0.49 -29.96 -1.37
CA THR A 210 1.44 -31.03 -1.66
C THR A 210 0.95 -32.36 -1.16
N THR A 211 1.38 -33.46 -1.82
CA THR A 211 0.99 -34.85 -1.49
C THR A 211 1.40 -35.28 -0.07
N ASP A 212 2.30 -34.56 0.58
CA ASP A 212 2.70 -34.74 1.98
C ASP A 212 1.88 -33.88 2.98
N GLY A 213 0.82 -33.20 2.51
CA GLY A 213 -0.13 -32.43 3.32
C GLY A 213 0.33 -31.03 3.69
N ARG A 214 1.39 -30.49 3.09
CA ARG A 214 1.80 -29.09 3.27
C ARG A 214 1.06 -28.17 2.30
N VAL A 215 0.80 -26.92 2.72
CA VAL A 215 0.28 -25.86 1.87
C VAL A 215 1.37 -24.83 1.69
N LEU A 216 1.74 -24.55 0.44
CA LEU A 216 2.76 -23.59 0.07
C LEU A 216 2.11 -22.42 -0.66
N GLU A 217 2.45 -21.20 -0.28
CA GLU A 217 2.11 -20.00 -1.05
C GLU A 217 3.24 -19.72 -2.04
N ILE A 218 2.92 -19.81 -3.33
CA ILE A 218 3.89 -19.69 -4.43
C ILE A 218 3.54 -18.45 -5.26
N ASP A 219 4.37 -17.45 -5.14
CA ASP A 219 4.31 -16.21 -5.91
C ASP A 219 5.25 -16.24 -7.13
N ASN A 220 6.25 -17.12 -7.11
CA ASN A 220 7.25 -17.26 -8.15
C ASN A 220 7.26 -18.70 -8.71
N PRO A 221 7.09 -18.90 -10.04
CA PRO A 221 7.12 -20.21 -10.66
C PRO A 221 8.38 -21.04 -10.38
N THR A 222 9.51 -20.37 -10.11
CA THR A 222 10.78 -21.08 -9.78
C THR A 222 10.74 -21.81 -8.42
N LYS A 223 9.81 -21.39 -7.53
CA LYS A 223 9.60 -22.01 -6.21
C LYS A 223 8.62 -23.20 -6.26
N LEU A 224 8.05 -23.51 -7.44
CA LEU A 224 7.11 -24.62 -7.61
C LEU A 224 7.80 -25.96 -7.30
N PRO A 225 7.21 -26.81 -6.45
CA PRO A 225 7.72 -28.16 -6.23
C PRO A 225 7.55 -29.03 -7.49
N PRO A 226 8.25 -30.16 -7.59
CA PRO A 226 8.05 -31.10 -8.69
C PRO A 226 6.57 -31.50 -8.81
N VAL A 227 6.07 -31.60 -10.04
CA VAL A 227 4.64 -31.89 -10.32
C VAL A 227 4.14 -33.15 -9.61
N THR A 228 5.01 -34.17 -9.42
CA THR A 228 4.70 -35.37 -8.69
C THR A 228 4.38 -35.17 -7.21
N ASN A 229 4.79 -34.04 -6.64
CA ASN A 229 4.57 -33.70 -5.25
C ASN A 229 3.39 -32.72 -5.06
N ILE A 230 2.70 -32.36 -6.15
CA ILE A 230 1.55 -31.46 -6.12
C ILE A 230 0.27 -32.32 -6.16
N GLU A 231 -0.60 -32.13 -5.18
CA GLU A 231 -1.93 -32.74 -5.15
C GLU A 231 -2.90 -31.90 -5.99
N HIS A 232 -2.99 -30.59 -5.67
CA HIS A 232 -3.75 -29.60 -6.43
C HIS A 232 -3.25 -28.18 -6.16
N MET A 233 -3.74 -27.23 -6.96
CA MET A 233 -3.39 -25.81 -6.82
C MET A 233 -4.67 -24.97 -6.80
N GLU A 234 -4.67 -23.92 -5.99
CA GLU A 234 -5.73 -22.91 -5.94
C GLU A 234 -5.20 -21.56 -6.41
N GLU A 235 -6.04 -20.84 -7.14
CA GLU A 235 -5.76 -19.48 -7.58
C GLU A 235 -6.74 -18.49 -6.94
N PRO A 236 -6.34 -17.22 -6.70
CA PRO A 236 -7.24 -16.21 -6.14
C PRO A 236 -8.33 -15.85 -7.14
N ILE A 237 -9.57 -15.89 -6.66
CA ILE A 237 -10.76 -15.48 -7.40
C ILE A 237 -11.24 -14.12 -6.88
N VAL A 238 -11.74 -13.29 -7.75
CA VAL A 238 -12.32 -11.98 -7.43
C VAL A 238 -13.77 -11.90 -7.89
N ASN A 239 -14.56 -11.10 -7.17
CA ASN A 239 -15.83 -10.60 -7.63
C ASN A 239 -15.56 -9.36 -8.50
N ALA A 240 -15.79 -9.48 -9.80
CA ALA A 240 -15.58 -8.40 -10.76
C ALA A 240 -16.94 -7.74 -11.08
N PHE A 241 -17.05 -6.44 -10.84
CA PHE A 241 -18.22 -5.62 -11.13
C PHE A 241 -17.92 -4.70 -12.32
N ILE A 242 -18.59 -4.93 -13.43
CA ILE A 242 -18.40 -4.18 -14.66
C ILE A 242 -19.61 -3.29 -14.89
N TYR A 243 -19.38 -2.00 -15.00
CA TYR A 243 -20.42 -1.01 -15.30
C TYR A 243 -20.28 -0.54 -16.74
N SER A 244 -21.37 -0.61 -17.52
CA SER A 244 -21.34 -0.27 -18.94
C SER A 244 -22.72 0.14 -19.46
N PRO A 245 -22.79 0.89 -20.59
CA PRO A 245 -24.02 0.99 -21.37
C PRO A 245 -24.53 -0.38 -21.84
N PRO A 246 -25.87 -0.58 -21.94
CA PRO A 246 -26.46 -1.87 -22.30
C PRO A 246 -25.99 -2.42 -23.66
N GLU A 247 -25.62 -1.57 -24.60
CA GLU A 247 -25.19 -1.95 -25.95
C GLU A 247 -23.89 -2.78 -25.96
N TYR A 248 -23.06 -2.70 -24.90
CA TYR A 248 -21.81 -3.44 -24.81
C TYR A 248 -21.90 -4.74 -23.99
N VAL A 249 -23.07 -5.06 -23.42
CA VAL A 249 -23.24 -6.24 -22.55
C VAL A 249 -22.77 -7.53 -23.22
N GLY A 250 -23.16 -7.75 -24.48
CA GLY A 250 -22.76 -8.96 -25.20
C GLY A 250 -21.25 -9.10 -25.37
N SER A 251 -20.57 -8.01 -25.73
CA SER A 251 -19.11 -7.99 -25.91
C SER A 251 -18.35 -8.17 -24.58
N ILE A 252 -18.92 -7.65 -23.48
CA ILE A 252 -18.36 -7.83 -22.14
C ILE A 252 -18.51 -9.27 -21.67
N MET A 253 -19.69 -9.86 -21.87
CA MET A 253 -19.94 -11.27 -21.50
C MET A 253 -19.01 -12.22 -22.26
N GLU A 254 -18.79 -11.98 -23.56
CA GLU A 254 -17.86 -12.74 -24.37
C GLU A 254 -16.42 -12.62 -23.83
N LEU A 255 -15.96 -11.41 -23.52
CA LEU A 255 -14.64 -11.18 -22.91
C LEU A 255 -14.49 -11.91 -21.57
N CYS A 256 -15.49 -11.82 -20.69
CA CYS A 256 -15.43 -12.50 -19.40
C CYS A 256 -15.37 -14.03 -19.55
N GLN A 257 -16.10 -14.60 -20.53
CA GLN A 257 -16.04 -16.04 -20.81
C GLN A 257 -14.67 -16.46 -21.38
N GLU A 258 -14.09 -15.69 -22.28
CA GLU A 258 -12.72 -15.92 -22.78
C GLU A 258 -11.69 -15.95 -21.66
N LYS A 259 -11.91 -15.14 -20.60
CA LYS A 259 -11.05 -15.00 -19.42
C LYS A 259 -11.51 -15.86 -18.24
N ARG A 260 -12.13 -17.02 -18.50
CA ARG A 260 -12.53 -18.02 -17.49
C ARG A 260 -13.51 -17.48 -16.44
N GLY A 261 -14.22 -16.38 -16.73
CA GLY A 261 -15.18 -15.80 -15.80
C GLY A 261 -16.46 -16.62 -15.69
N VAL A 262 -16.98 -16.71 -14.47
CA VAL A 262 -18.27 -17.31 -14.15
C VAL A 262 -19.30 -16.22 -13.91
N PHE A 263 -20.32 -16.17 -14.73
CA PHE A 263 -21.40 -15.18 -14.60
C PHE A 263 -22.19 -15.40 -13.29
N THR A 264 -22.42 -14.34 -12.55
CA THR A 264 -23.18 -14.36 -11.28
C THR A 264 -24.52 -13.67 -11.43
N ASP A 265 -24.51 -12.37 -11.73
CA ASP A 265 -25.73 -11.59 -11.91
C ASP A 265 -25.53 -10.37 -12.83
N MET A 266 -26.65 -9.79 -13.25
CA MET A 266 -26.67 -8.54 -14.00
C MET A 266 -27.86 -7.69 -13.54
N THR A 267 -27.60 -6.42 -13.20
CA THR A 267 -28.61 -5.48 -12.74
C THR A 267 -28.53 -4.16 -13.49
N TYR A 268 -29.69 -3.60 -13.83
CA TYR A 268 -29.79 -2.25 -14.41
C TYR A 268 -29.72 -1.22 -13.27
N VAL A 269 -28.66 -0.42 -13.25
CA VAL A 269 -28.50 0.68 -12.28
C VAL A 269 -29.46 1.81 -12.64
N ASP A 270 -29.57 2.12 -13.93
CA ASP A 270 -30.51 3.05 -14.52
C ASP A 270 -30.80 2.66 -15.97
N THR A 271 -31.53 3.51 -16.72
CA THR A 271 -31.85 3.25 -18.13
C THR A 271 -30.66 3.24 -19.07
N LYS A 272 -29.52 3.74 -18.64
CA LYS A 272 -28.31 3.91 -19.45
C LYS A 272 -27.13 3.07 -18.97
N ARG A 273 -27.20 2.47 -17.76
CA ARG A 273 -26.09 1.73 -17.15
C ARG A 273 -26.53 0.40 -16.59
N VAL A 274 -25.72 -0.61 -16.91
CA VAL A 274 -25.85 -1.98 -16.40
C VAL A 274 -24.62 -2.27 -15.54
N ARG A 275 -24.83 -2.95 -14.40
CA ARG A 275 -23.79 -3.60 -13.62
C ARG A 275 -23.82 -5.09 -13.93
N ILE A 276 -22.70 -5.63 -14.35
CA ILE A 276 -22.50 -7.05 -14.64
C ILE A 276 -21.54 -7.59 -13.60
N HIS A 277 -21.90 -8.68 -12.93
CA HIS A 277 -21.10 -9.32 -11.89
C HIS A 277 -20.59 -10.68 -12.39
N TYR A 278 -19.29 -10.86 -12.32
CA TYR A 278 -18.59 -12.10 -12.62
C TYR A 278 -17.66 -12.49 -11.48
N GLU A 279 -17.48 -13.79 -11.27
CA GLU A 279 -16.37 -14.34 -10.53
C GLU A 279 -15.26 -14.67 -11.52
N MET A 280 -14.06 -14.11 -11.32
CA MET A 280 -12.96 -14.25 -12.29
C MET A 280 -11.65 -14.54 -11.56
N PRO A 281 -10.75 -15.35 -12.18
CA PRO A 281 -9.40 -15.46 -11.68
C PRO A 281 -8.68 -14.11 -11.71
N LEU A 282 -8.05 -13.74 -10.60
CA LEU A 282 -7.33 -12.47 -10.50
C LEU A 282 -6.24 -12.36 -11.58
N ASN A 283 -5.56 -13.46 -11.88
CA ASN A 283 -4.50 -13.49 -12.89
C ASN A 283 -4.98 -13.09 -14.29
N GLU A 284 -6.23 -13.38 -14.64
CA GLU A 284 -6.81 -12.96 -15.93
C GLU A 284 -7.09 -11.47 -15.97
N ILE A 285 -7.39 -10.85 -14.83
CA ILE A 285 -7.69 -9.42 -14.72
C ILE A 285 -6.42 -8.58 -14.79
N ILE A 286 -5.34 -9.02 -14.11
CA ILE A 286 -4.13 -8.21 -13.97
C ILE A 286 -3.29 -8.14 -15.23
N TYR A 287 -3.52 -8.95 -16.25
CA TYR A 287 -2.67 -9.00 -17.44
C TYR A 287 -3.09 -7.99 -18.52
N ASP A 288 -4.28 -8.16 -19.11
CA ASP A 288 -4.73 -7.34 -20.25
C ASP A 288 -6.25 -7.08 -20.25
N PHE A 289 -6.94 -7.55 -19.22
CA PHE A 289 -8.42 -7.50 -19.19
C PHE A 289 -8.95 -6.07 -19.26
N PHE A 290 -8.36 -5.15 -18.49
CA PHE A 290 -8.82 -3.77 -18.43
C PHE A 290 -8.68 -3.06 -19.79
N ASP A 291 -7.54 -3.21 -20.45
CA ASP A 291 -7.29 -2.60 -21.75
C ASP A 291 -8.20 -3.20 -22.84
N THR A 292 -8.39 -4.51 -22.78
CA THR A 292 -9.31 -5.21 -23.70
C THR A 292 -10.77 -4.77 -23.44
N LEU A 293 -11.17 -4.64 -22.18
CA LEU A 293 -12.49 -4.15 -21.81
C LEU A 293 -12.73 -2.73 -22.35
N LYS A 294 -11.77 -1.82 -22.14
CA LYS A 294 -11.82 -0.46 -22.66
C LYS A 294 -11.90 -0.43 -24.17
N SER A 295 -11.10 -1.23 -24.85
CA SER A 295 -11.09 -1.33 -26.31
C SER A 295 -12.45 -1.83 -26.86
N ARG A 296 -12.99 -2.93 -26.30
CA ARG A 296 -14.27 -3.52 -26.73
C ARG A 296 -15.49 -2.65 -26.43
N THR A 297 -15.37 -1.72 -25.49
CA THR A 297 -16.46 -0.83 -25.07
C THR A 297 -16.24 0.64 -25.41
N ARG A 298 -15.28 0.95 -26.28
CA ARG A 298 -14.92 2.33 -26.68
C ARG A 298 -14.64 3.24 -25.47
N GLY A 299 -14.10 2.69 -24.39
CA GLY A 299 -13.79 3.41 -23.17
C GLY A 299 -14.97 3.61 -22.19
N TYR A 300 -16.18 3.16 -22.53
CA TYR A 300 -17.35 3.40 -21.68
C TYR A 300 -17.46 2.47 -20.46
N ALA A 301 -16.90 1.25 -20.51
CA ALA A 301 -16.97 0.37 -19.37
C ALA A 301 -15.99 0.77 -18.27
N SER A 302 -16.37 0.55 -17.03
CA SER A 302 -15.51 0.59 -15.85
C SER A 302 -15.54 -0.73 -15.13
N LEU A 303 -14.41 -1.08 -14.50
CA LEU A 303 -14.22 -2.29 -13.74
C LEU A 303 -13.89 -1.92 -12.30
N ASP A 304 -14.55 -2.58 -11.38
CA ASP A 304 -14.19 -2.65 -9.97
C ASP A 304 -14.13 -4.12 -9.58
N TYR A 305 -13.25 -4.48 -8.64
CA TYR A 305 -13.17 -5.86 -8.17
C TYR A 305 -12.76 -5.94 -6.71
N GLU A 306 -13.24 -6.98 -6.04
CA GLU A 306 -12.89 -7.32 -4.67
C GLU A 306 -12.53 -8.81 -4.58
N ILE A 307 -11.66 -9.17 -3.66
CA ILE A 307 -11.28 -10.57 -3.43
C ILE A 307 -12.43 -11.31 -2.80
N LYS A 308 -12.67 -12.50 -3.31
CA LYS A 308 -13.70 -13.42 -2.81
C LYS A 308 -13.21 -14.18 -1.57
#